data_eeb0574359a272c675a469e264d3b5d6
#
_entry.id   eeb0574359a272c675a469e264d3b5d6
#
_cell.length_a   1.000
_cell.length_b   1.000
_cell.length_c   1.000
_cell.angle_alpha   90.00
_cell.angle_beta   90.00
_cell.angle_gamma   90.00
#
_symmetry.space_group_name_H-M   'P 1'
#
loop_
_entity.id
_entity.type
_entity.pdbx_description
1 polymer ?
#
loop_
_entity_poly.entity_id
_entity_poly.type
_entity_poly.pdbx_seq_one_letter_code
_entity_poly.pdbx_strand_id
1 'polypeptide(L)'
;MKHLATALLSAGICCLPQLAHADTTSGHYATARIIAADHRANNMDASARPGIGRFVAGDERQRFVTGAVGFGYAHGNGWRTEGEYTLRRSDTYTSGSSIFATSFNNHDVSSQRLMLNVYRDLTLAQGWTLYGSAGAGLARIISGGWQGNESRRYDSATRTGLAWSLGAGVSYAASQQLTLDLGYRYVDMGSTESGWNAFGNARSLQDEKMRLDLASREIHVGARWAF
;
A
#
# COMPACT_ATOMS: atom_id res chain seq x y z
N MET A 1 -37.85 -18.21 21.77
CA MET A 1 -36.65 -18.74 22.46
C MET A 1 -35.64 -19.06 21.37
N LYS A 2 -34.64 -18.17 21.14
CA LYS A 2 -33.62 -18.30 20.10
C LYS A 2 -32.28 -18.36 20.82
N HIS A 3 -31.59 -19.50 20.73
CA HIS A 3 -30.28 -19.72 21.33
C HIS A 3 -29.20 -19.07 20.45
N LEU A 4 -28.48 -18.06 20.98
CA LEU A 4 -27.26 -17.56 20.46
C LEU A 4 -26.15 -18.58 20.73
N ALA A 5 -25.54 -19.10 19.69
CA ALA A 5 -24.33 -19.91 19.79
C ALA A 5 -23.10 -18.95 19.68
N THR A 6 -22.43 -18.79 20.81
CA THR A 6 -21.17 -18.06 20.91
C THR A 6 -20.04 -19.00 20.51
N ALA A 7 -19.46 -18.80 19.34
CA ALA A 7 -18.25 -19.51 18.90
C ALA A 7 -17.01 -18.84 19.51
N LEU A 8 -16.41 -19.48 20.51
CA LEU A 8 -15.07 -19.14 21.01
C LEU A 8 -14.01 -19.58 19.99
N LEU A 9 -13.35 -18.61 19.38
CA LEU A 9 -12.14 -18.84 18.58
C LEU A 9 -10.98 -19.06 19.56
N SER A 10 -10.64 -20.31 19.85
CA SER A 10 -9.43 -20.69 20.57
C SER A 10 -8.23 -20.52 19.64
N ALA A 11 -7.45 -19.46 19.83
CA ALA A 11 -6.15 -19.26 19.21
C ALA A 11 -5.18 -20.32 19.76
N GLY A 12 -4.97 -21.39 19.01
CA GLY A 12 -3.93 -22.37 19.27
C GLY A 12 -2.57 -21.72 19.04
N ILE A 13 -1.85 -21.42 20.14
CA ILE A 13 -0.44 -21.09 20.11
C ILE A 13 0.29 -22.39 19.78
N CYS A 14 0.60 -22.62 18.48
CA CYS A 14 1.52 -23.65 18.07
C CYS A 14 2.91 -23.31 18.62
N CYS A 15 3.40 -24.10 19.59
CA CYS A 15 4.80 -24.15 19.95
C CYS A 15 5.60 -24.58 18.73
N LEU A 16 6.15 -23.62 17.99
CA LEU A 16 7.16 -23.90 16.97
C LEU A 16 8.43 -24.36 17.68
N PRO A 17 9.08 -25.44 17.19
CA PRO A 17 10.35 -25.89 17.73
C PRO A 17 11.36 -24.74 17.63
N GLN A 18 12.15 -24.56 18.69
CA GLN A 18 13.28 -23.63 18.69
C GLN A 18 14.29 -24.10 17.65
N LEU A 19 14.19 -23.55 16.45
CA LEU A 19 15.24 -23.72 15.42
C LEU A 19 16.48 -22.96 15.91
N ALA A 20 17.62 -23.63 15.83
CA ALA A 20 18.92 -23.14 16.23
C ALA A 20 19.13 -21.69 15.76
N HIS A 21 19.40 -20.79 16.70
CA HIS A 21 19.72 -19.41 16.42
C HIS A 21 21.11 -19.38 15.75
N ALA A 22 21.16 -19.10 14.46
CA ALA A 22 22.35 -18.51 13.90
C ALA A 22 22.42 -17.10 14.46
N ASP A 23 23.51 -16.74 15.12
CA ASP A 23 23.78 -15.40 15.63
C ASP A 23 23.68 -14.39 14.49
N THR A 24 22.54 -13.74 14.36
CA THR A 24 22.41 -12.58 13.51
C THR A 24 23.13 -11.43 14.22
N THR A 25 24.30 -11.06 13.71
CA THR A 25 25.05 -9.92 14.24
C THR A 25 24.15 -8.69 14.29
N SER A 26 24.13 -8.05 15.46
CA SER A 26 23.44 -6.76 15.61
C SER A 26 24.18 -5.69 14.83
N GLY A 27 23.48 -4.79 14.15
CA GLY A 27 24.13 -3.71 13.39
C GLY A 27 23.17 -2.92 12.54
N HIS A 28 23.67 -1.80 12.06
CA HIS A 28 22.96 -0.95 11.11
C HIS A 28 23.04 -1.52 9.69
N TYR A 29 22.03 -1.22 8.88
CA TYR A 29 22.04 -1.58 7.46
C TYR A 29 21.26 -0.56 6.63
N ALA A 30 21.60 -0.47 5.35
CA ALA A 30 20.85 0.26 4.34
C ALA A 30 20.17 -0.74 3.39
N THR A 31 19.02 -0.36 2.82
CA THR A 31 18.31 -1.16 1.82
C THR A 31 17.96 -0.35 0.59
N ALA A 32 17.95 -1.05 -0.54
CA ALA A 32 17.36 -0.56 -1.78
C ALA A 32 16.49 -1.67 -2.37
N ARG A 33 15.28 -1.30 -2.84
CA ARG A 33 14.30 -2.24 -3.39
C ARG A 33 13.77 -1.77 -4.72
N ILE A 34 13.55 -2.71 -5.62
CA ILE A 34 12.72 -2.57 -6.81
C ILE A 34 11.40 -3.27 -6.49
N ILE A 35 10.30 -2.58 -6.72
CA ILE A 35 8.96 -3.01 -6.34
C ILE A 35 8.08 -3.07 -7.59
N ALA A 36 7.57 -4.25 -7.91
CA ALA A 36 6.46 -4.43 -8.85
C ALA A 36 5.16 -4.31 -8.05
N ALA A 37 4.42 -3.24 -8.30
CA ALA A 37 3.20 -2.88 -7.58
C ALA A 37 1.95 -3.08 -8.43
N ASP A 38 0.91 -3.64 -7.83
CA ASP A 38 -0.46 -3.68 -8.32
C ASP A 38 -1.30 -2.77 -7.40
N HIS A 39 -1.41 -1.50 -7.74
CA HIS A 39 -2.24 -0.53 -7.03
C HIS A 39 -3.69 -0.73 -7.37
N ARG A 40 -4.56 -0.61 -6.39
CA ARG A 40 -5.99 -0.67 -6.57
C ARG A 40 -6.68 0.52 -5.89
N ALA A 41 -7.49 1.23 -6.68
CA ALA A 41 -8.42 2.24 -6.21
C ALA A 41 -9.77 1.56 -5.93
N ASN A 42 -10.18 1.51 -4.67
CA ASN A 42 -11.47 0.96 -4.27
C ASN A 42 -12.40 2.09 -3.88
N ASN A 43 -13.70 1.79 -3.79
CA ASN A 43 -14.74 2.73 -3.33
C ASN A 43 -14.72 4.08 -4.05
N MET A 44 -14.33 4.08 -5.32
CA MET A 44 -14.30 5.28 -6.12
C MET A 44 -15.71 5.82 -6.29
N ASP A 45 -15.91 7.08 -5.91
CA ASP A 45 -17.14 7.86 -6.10
C ASP A 45 -18.43 7.10 -5.73
N ALA A 46 -18.38 6.36 -4.62
CA ALA A 46 -19.49 5.57 -4.08
C ALA A 46 -20.63 6.45 -3.49
N SER A 47 -20.59 7.76 -3.68
CA SER A 47 -21.64 8.66 -3.20
C SER A 47 -22.93 8.41 -3.97
N ALA A 48 -23.98 7.97 -3.26
CA ALA A 48 -25.34 7.84 -3.78
C ALA A 48 -25.95 9.22 -4.02
N ARG A 49 -25.54 9.91 -5.10
CA ARG A 49 -26.14 11.21 -5.48
C ARG A 49 -27.42 10.98 -6.26
N PRO A 50 -28.51 11.65 -5.93
CA PRO A 50 -29.73 11.58 -6.73
C PRO A 50 -29.45 11.94 -8.20
N GLY A 51 -29.91 11.09 -9.12
CA GLY A 51 -29.86 11.36 -10.57
C GLY A 51 -28.58 10.90 -11.27
N ILE A 52 -27.58 10.33 -10.59
CA ILE A 52 -26.35 9.82 -11.24
C ILE A 52 -26.35 8.31 -11.49
N GLY A 53 -27.41 7.60 -11.09
CA GLY A 53 -27.52 6.16 -11.26
C GLY A 53 -26.62 5.36 -10.31
N ARG A 54 -26.30 4.13 -10.73
CA ARG A 54 -25.39 3.27 -10.00
C ARG A 54 -23.95 3.51 -10.43
N PHE A 55 -23.03 3.38 -9.50
CA PHE A 55 -21.60 3.35 -9.78
C PHE A 55 -21.24 2.23 -10.77
N VAL A 56 -20.37 2.53 -11.71
CA VAL A 56 -19.80 1.58 -12.67
C VAL A 56 -18.29 1.67 -12.54
N ALA A 57 -17.66 0.52 -12.24
CA ALA A 57 -16.21 0.42 -12.20
C ALA A 57 -15.61 0.65 -13.60
N GLY A 58 -14.52 1.39 -13.65
CA GLY A 58 -13.66 1.52 -14.83
C GLY A 58 -12.32 0.83 -14.56
N ASP A 59 -11.23 1.50 -14.88
CA ASP A 59 -9.87 1.03 -14.57
C ASP A 59 -9.52 1.28 -13.10
N GLU A 60 -9.81 0.30 -12.25
CA GLU A 60 -9.53 0.35 -10.81
C GLU A 60 -8.10 -0.06 -10.47
N ARG A 61 -7.35 -0.59 -11.43
CA ARG A 61 -6.03 -1.18 -11.20
C ARG A 61 -4.96 -0.57 -12.08
N GLN A 62 -3.82 -0.27 -11.45
CA GLN A 62 -2.62 0.18 -12.15
C GLN A 62 -1.41 -0.65 -11.72
N ARG A 63 -0.67 -1.16 -12.71
CA ARG A 63 0.54 -1.95 -12.49
C ARG A 63 1.75 -1.18 -12.97
N PHE A 64 2.75 -1.09 -12.12
CA PHE A 64 3.98 -0.37 -12.43
C PHE A 64 5.16 -0.87 -11.60
N VAL A 65 6.34 -0.38 -11.95
CA VAL A 65 7.56 -0.60 -11.18
C VAL A 65 7.95 0.71 -10.50
N THR A 66 8.32 0.64 -9.23
CA THR A 66 8.84 1.76 -8.44
C THR A 66 10.02 1.29 -7.60
N GLY A 67 10.61 2.19 -6.82
CA GLY A 67 11.72 1.91 -5.93
C GLY A 67 11.43 2.33 -4.50
N ALA A 68 12.19 1.74 -3.58
CA ALA A 68 12.24 2.19 -2.19
C ALA A 68 13.68 2.14 -1.67
N VAL A 69 13.97 3.02 -0.72
CA VAL A 69 15.22 3.02 0.04
C VAL A 69 14.91 3.00 1.52
N GLY A 70 15.75 2.36 2.29
CA GLY A 70 15.54 2.23 3.73
C GLY A 70 16.84 2.22 4.51
N PHE A 71 16.69 2.49 5.79
CA PHE A 71 17.73 2.38 6.78
C PHE A 71 17.18 1.68 8.01
N GLY A 72 17.92 0.71 8.55
CA GLY A 72 17.43 -0.11 9.63
C GLY A 72 18.51 -0.58 10.61
N TYR A 73 18.03 -1.30 11.59
CA TYR A 73 18.86 -1.93 12.63
C TYR A 73 18.42 -3.37 12.86
N ALA A 74 19.37 -4.29 12.81
CA ALA A 74 19.20 -5.68 13.20
C ALA A 74 19.53 -5.81 14.70
N HIS A 75 18.62 -6.43 15.49
CA HIS A 75 18.74 -6.50 16.94
C HIS A 75 19.49 -7.75 17.44
N GLY A 76 20.03 -8.58 16.55
CA GLY A 76 20.80 -9.80 16.90
C GLY A 76 19.96 -10.99 17.37
N ASN A 77 18.65 -10.83 17.54
CA ASN A 77 17.72 -11.85 18.05
C ASN A 77 16.65 -12.25 17.05
N GLY A 78 16.92 -12.02 15.76
CA GLY A 78 15.99 -12.27 14.66
C GLY A 78 14.93 -11.18 14.49
N TRP A 79 15.03 -10.05 15.16
CA TRP A 79 14.22 -8.87 14.93
C TRP A 79 15.00 -7.80 14.19
N ARG A 80 14.32 -7.09 13.31
CA ARG A 80 14.85 -5.90 12.61
C ARG A 80 13.80 -4.79 12.61
N THR A 81 14.27 -3.55 12.68
CA THR A 81 13.45 -2.35 12.47
C THR A 81 14.03 -1.55 11.32
N GLU A 82 13.17 -0.96 10.49
CA GLU A 82 13.58 -0.26 9.27
C GLU A 82 12.65 0.90 8.97
N GLY A 83 13.21 2.09 8.79
CA GLY A 83 12.55 3.21 8.12
C GLY A 83 12.68 3.06 6.61
N GLU A 84 11.57 3.08 5.88
CA GLU A 84 11.54 2.93 4.41
C GLU A 84 10.80 4.09 3.76
N TYR A 85 11.40 4.68 2.75
CA TYR A 85 10.76 5.64 1.86
C TYR A 85 10.52 5.00 0.49
N THR A 86 9.25 4.96 0.07
CA THR A 86 8.85 4.52 -1.27
C THR A 86 8.67 5.73 -2.19
N LEU A 87 9.31 5.67 -3.35
CA LEU A 87 9.35 6.75 -4.33
C LEU A 87 7.95 7.08 -4.86
N ARG A 88 7.76 8.36 -5.18
CA ARG A 88 6.50 8.89 -5.70
C ARG A 88 6.13 8.25 -7.04
N ARG A 89 4.87 7.86 -7.17
CA ARG A 89 4.26 7.39 -8.41
C ARG A 89 2.93 8.10 -8.66
N SER A 90 2.63 8.34 -9.94
CA SER A 90 1.35 8.93 -10.38
C SER A 90 0.67 7.99 -11.36
N ASP A 91 -0.64 7.79 -11.19
CA ASP A 91 -1.47 6.93 -12.00
C ASP A 91 -2.87 7.53 -12.15
N THR A 92 -3.60 7.13 -13.20
CA THR A 92 -4.99 7.56 -13.44
C THR A 92 -5.90 6.34 -13.31
N TYR A 93 -6.97 6.49 -12.52
CA TYR A 93 -8.03 5.50 -12.34
C TYR A 93 -9.32 6.05 -12.90
N THR A 94 -10.26 5.18 -13.31
CA THR A 94 -11.53 5.62 -13.88
C THR A 94 -12.72 5.02 -13.16
N SER A 95 -13.78 5.81 -13.04
CA SER A 95 -15.08 5.38 -12.54
C SER A 95 -16.18 6.00 -13.36
N GLY A 96 -17.38 5.41 -13.35
CA GLY A 96 -18.49 5.85 -14.18
C GLY A 96 -19.85 5.74 -13.51
N SER A 97 -20.88 6.08 -14.25
CA SER A 97 -22.28 6.00 -13.85
C SER A 97 -23.10 5.23 -14.86
N SER A 98 -24.07 4.44 -14.41
CA SER A 98 -24.98 3.70 -15.30
C SER A 98 -25.90 4.58 -16.13
N ILE A 99 -26.09 5.85 -15.76
CA ILE A 99 -26.93 6.81 -16.51
C ILE A 99 -26.10 7.58 -17.53
N PHE A 100 -24.83 7.91 -17.18
CA PHE A 100 -23.94 8.70 -18.04
C PHE A 100 -22.83 7.81 -18.58
N ALA A 101 -23.19 6.83 -19.41
CA ALA A 101 -22.29 5.78 -19.89
C ALA A 101 -21.05 6.29 -20.65
N THR A 102 -21.06 7.51 -21.17
CA THR A 102 -19.92 8.14 -21.87
C THR A 102 -19.14 9.13 -21.01
N SER A 103 -19.59 9.39 -19.78
CA SER A 103 -18.96 10.36 -18.88
C SER A 103 -18.26 9.63 -17.73
N PHE A 104 -17.00 9.28 -17.94
CA PHE A 104 -16.15 8.71 -16.89
C PHE A 104 -15.50 9.81 -16.04
N ASN A 105 -15.37 9.54 -14.76
CA ASN A 105 -14.50 10.28 -13.88
C ASN A 105 -13.09 9.72 -14.00
N ASN A 106 -12.12 10.56 -14.27
CA ASN A 106 -10.71 10.21 -14.33
C ASN A 106 -10.06 10.75 -13.06
N HIS A 107 -9.56 9.85 -12.22
CA HIS A 107 -8.92 10.16 -10.94
C HIS A 107 -7.41 10.14 -11.12
N ASP A 108 -6.78 11.30 -11.15
CA ASP A 108 -5.32 11.43 -11.14
C ASP A 108 -4.82 11.34 -9.71
N VAL A 109 -4.07 10.31 -9.40
CA VAL A 109 -3.59 10.02 -8.05
C VAL A 109 -2.08 9.89 -8.06
N SER A 110 -1.43 10.64 -7.18
CA SER A 110 0.00 10.54 -6.94
C SER A 110 0.26 10.17 -5.49
N SER A 111 1.01 9.10 -5.24
CA SER A 111 1.29 8.61 -3.90
C SER A 111 2.77 8.41 -3.64
N GLN A 112 3.18 8.64 -2.40
CA GLN A 112 4.48 8.32 -1.82
C GLN A 112 4.29 8.00 -0.34
N ARG A 113 5.21 7.26 0.28
CA ARG A 113 5.04 6.88 1.68
C ARG A 113 6.36 6.76 2.42
N LEU A 114 6.29 7.02 3.72
CA LEU A 114 7.35 6.78 4.69
C LEU A 114 6.80 5.80 5.73
N MET A 115 7.44 4.65 5.85
CA MET A 115 7.00 3.54 6.71
C MET A 115 8.06 3.21 7.74
N LEU A 116 7.63 2.84 8.93
CA LEU A 116 8.44 2.13 9.92
C LEU A 116 8.00 0.67 9.89
N ASN A 117 8.92 -0.22 9.54
CA ASN A 117 8.68 -1.64 9.42
C ASN A 117 9.40 -2.40 10.53
N VAL A 118 8.75 -3.45 11.02
CA VAL A 118 9.33 -4.44 11.93
C VAL A 118 9.34 -5.77 11.20
N TYR A 119 10.45 -6.48 11.28
CA TYR A 119 10.64 -7.79 10.67
C TYR A 119 10.95 -8.83 11.74
N ARG A 120 10.42 -10.03 11.56
CA ARG A 120 10.81 -11.22 12.30
C ARG A 120 11.47 -12.19 11.34
N ASP A 121 12.75 -12.41 11.52
CA ASP A 121 13.59 -13.32 10.74
C ASP A 121 13.63 -14.70 11.39
N LEU A 122 13.49 -15.73 10.57
CA LEU A 122 13.60 -17.14 10.92
C LEU A 122 14.70 -17.74 10.04
N THR A 123 15.88 -17.90 10.60
CA THR A 123 17.02 -18.50 9.89
C THR A 123 16.73 -19.96 9.58
N LEU A 124 16.86 -20.36 8.32
CA LEU A 124 16.64 -21.73 7.88
C LEU A 124 17.97 -22.49 7.86
N ALA A 125 18.70 -22.46 6.77
CA ALA A 125 19.98 -23.12 6.60
C ALA A 125 20.76 -22.45 5.44
N GLN A 126 22.08 -22.60 5.42
CA GLN A 126 22.93 -22.23 4.29
C GLN A 126 22.73 -20.77 3.80
N GLY A 127 22.54 -19.83 4.73
CA GLY A 127 22.38 -18.41 4.42
C GLY A 127 20.93 -17.98 4.06
N TRP A 128 19.96 -18.90 4.03
CA TRP A 128 18.56 -18.59 3.78
C TRP A 128 17.83 -18.22 5.07
N THR A 129 16.99 -17.21 4.96
CA THR A 129 16.14 -16.70 6.05
C THR A 129 14.73 -16.50 5.50
N LEU A 130 13.72 -17.00 6.20
CA LEU A 130 12.32 -16.63 5.99
C LEU A 130 12.02 -15.43 6.90
N TYR A 131 11.23 -14.47 6.43
CA TYR A 131 10.81 -13.37 7.27
C TYR A 131 9.32 -13.04 7.13
N GLY A 132 8.74 -12.56 8.23
CA GLY A 132 7.47 -11.84 8.26
C GLY A 132 7.72 -10.38 8.58
N SER A 133 6.85 -9.49 8.08
CA SER A 133 6.96 -8.05 8.33
C SER A 133 5.60 -7.42 8.60
N ALA A 134 5.61 -6.40 9.46
CA ALA A 134 4.50 -5.50 9.68
C ALA A 134 5.04 -4.07 9.69
N GLY A 135 4.29 -3.13 9.13
CA GLY A 135 4.69 -1.73 9.07
C GLY A 135 3.53 -0.79 9.28
N ALA A 136 3.85 0.38 9.82
CA ALA A 136 2.95 1.52 9.93
C ALA A 136 3.70 2.80 9.57
N GLY A 137 3.00 3.78 9.03
CA GLY A 137 3.62 5.03 8.61
C GLY A 137 2.64 6.01 8.02
N LEU A 138 3.15 6.90 7.17
CA LEU A 138 2.40 7.94 6.52
C LEU A 138 2.46 7.79 5.00
N ALA A 139 1.29 7.81 4.36
CA ALA A 139 1.16 7.98 2.93
C ALA A 139 0.73 9.41 2.62
N ARG A 140 1.45 10.07 1.73
CA ARG A 140 1.05 11.34 1.14
C ARG A 140 0.47 11.08 -0.24
N ILE A 141 -0.82 11.39 -0.39
CA ILE A 141 -1.57 11.18 -1.63
C ILE A 141 -2.04 12.55 -2.12
N ILE A 142 -1.83 12.80 -3.41
CA ILE A 142 -2.38 13.95 -4.13
C ILE A 142 -3.42 13.39 -5.09
N SER A 143 -4.65 13.87 -5.00
CA SER A 143 -5.79 13.41 -5.79
C SER A 143 -6.48 14.58 -6.48
N GLY A 144 -6.77 14.44 -7.76
CA GLY A 144 -7.52 15.37 -8.59
C GLY A 144 -8.07 14.64 -9.80
N GLY A 145 -8.39 15.37 -10.87
CA GLY A 145 -8.81 14.73 -12.11
C GLY A 145 -9.88 15.49 -12.88
N TRP A 146 -10.68 14.78 -13.71
CA TRP A 146 -11.72 15.41 -14.54
C TRP A 146 -12.88 14.45 -14.81
N GLN A 147 -14.04 15.02 -15.21
CA GLN A 147 -15.23 14.27 -15.54
C GLN A 147 -15.58 14.45 -17.03
N GLY A 148 -15.57 13.35 -17.79
CA GLY A 148 -15.94 13.30 -19.20
C GLY A 148 -14.91 13.96 -20.12
N ASN A 149 -14.54 15.20 -19.89
CA ASN A 149 -13.50 15.91 -20.63
C ASN A 149 -12.65 16.79 -19.73
N GLU A 150 -11.47 17.18 -20.18
CA GLU A 150 -10.48 17.91 -19.38
C GLU A 150 -10.88 19.34 -18.97
N SER A 151 -11.93 19.92 -19.56
CA SER A 151 -12.43 21.22 -19.13
C SER A 151 -13.26 21.11 -17.83
N ARG A 152 -13.72 19.92 -17.49
CA ARG A 152 -14.51 19.64 -16.27
C ARG A 152 -13.59 19.07 -15.19
N ARG A 153 -12.73 19.91 -14.63
CA ARG A 153 -11.72 19.51 -13.65
C ARG A 153 -12.22 19.56 -12.20
N TYR A 154 -11.66 18.66 -11.42
CA TYR A 154 -11.65 18.73 -9.98
C TYR A 154 -10.29 19.26 -9.53
N ASP A 155 -10.27 20.18 -8.60
CA ASP A 155 -9.04 20.70 -8.03
C ASP A 155 -8.23 19.57 -7.37
N SER A 156 -6.92 19.71 -7.37
CA SER A 156 -6.07 18.76 -6.67
C SER A 156 -6.07 19.03 -5.18
N ALA A 157 -6.22 17.99 -4.37
CA ALA A 157 -6.04 18.04 -2.93
C ALA A 157 -4.94 17.09 -2.47
N THR A 158 -4.23 17.48 -1.43
CA THR A 158 -3.19 16.65 -0.81
C THR A 158 -3.69 16.16 0.53
N ARG A 159 -3.61 14.84 0.73
CA ARG A 159 -3.86 14.20 2.02
C ARG A 159 -2.59 13.48 2.49
N THR A 160 -2.25 13.67 3.76
CA THR A 160 -1.29 12.82 4.46
C THR A 160 -2.06 12.03 5.51
N GLY A 161 -2.02 10.72 5.43
CA GLY A 161 -2.78 9.82 6.30
C GLY A 161 -1.95 8.62 6.74
N LEU A 162 -2.49 7.87 7.70
CA LEU A 162 -1.89 6.62 8.14
C LEU A 162 -1.91 5.61 6.99
N ALA A 163 -0.79 4.87 6.89
CA ALA A 163 -0.66 3.69 6.07
C ALA A 163 -0.18 2.53 6.93
N TRP A 164 -0.55 1.31 6.56
CA TRP A 164 -0.06 0.11 7.21
C TRP A 164 0.28 -0.97 6.17
N SER A 165 1.12 -1.93 6.56
CA SER A 165 1.51 -3.03 5.68
C SER A 165 1.70 -4.33 6.46
N LEU A 166 1.45 -5.44 5.76
CA LEU A 166 1.81 -6.78 6.19
C LEU A 166 2.48 -7.50 5.04
N GLY A 167 3.54 -8.25 5.34
CA GLY A 167 4.29 -8.94 4.31
C GLY A 167 5.07 -10.13 4.83
N ALA A 168 5.61 -10.89 3.88
CA ALA A 168 6.51 -12.00 4.13
C ALA A 168 7.47 -12.16 2.94
N GLY A 169 8.58 -12.83 3.17
CA GLY A 169 9.54 -13.07 2.11
C GLY A 169 10.69 -13.97 2.55
N VAL A 170 11.63 -14.09 1.64
CA VAL A 170 12.87 -14.85 1.86
C VAL A 170 14.06 -13.94 1.62
N SER A 171 15.12 -14.18 2.35
CA SER A 171 16.40 -13.50 2.19
C SER A 171 17.51 -14.52 2.01
N TYR A 172 18.53 -14.14 1.27
CA TYR A 172 19.75 -14.91 1.08
C TYR A 172 20.98 -14.09 1.39
N ALA A 173 21.79 -14.53 2.35
CA ALA A 173 23.06 -13.91 2.68
C ALA A 173 24.09 -14.24 1.58
N ALA A 174 24.27 -13.33 0.62
CA ALA A 174 25.21 -13.48 -0.47
C ALA A 174 26.68 -13.26 -0.02
N SER A 175 26.87 -12.46 1.04
CA SER A 175 28.15 -12.29 1.74
C SER A 175 27.91 -11.92 3.20
N GLN A 176 28.97 -11.66 3.96
CA GLN A 176 28.85 -11.17 5.36
C GLN A 176 28.15 -9.81 5.45
N GLN A 177 28.22 -9.00 4.41
CA GLN A 177 27.66 -7.65 4.36
C GLN A 177 26.41 -7.54 3.48
N LEU A 178 26.29 -8.38 2.44
CA LEU A 178 25.23 -8.29 1.44
C LEU A 178 24.20 -9.40 1.61
N THR A 179 22.94 -9.00 1.80
CA THR A 179 21.78 -9.89 1.78
C THR A 179 20.84 -9.47 0.64
N LEU A 180 20.36 -10.44 -0.11
CA LEU A 180 19.33 -10.25 -1.15
C LEU A 180 17.98 -10.65 -0.58
N ASP A 181 16.95 -9.84 -0.84
CA ASP A 181 15.59 -10.04 -0.34
C ASP A 181 14.62 -10.24 -1.52
N LEU A 182 13.71 -11.19 -1.40
CA LEU A 182 12.52 -11.33 -2.24
C LEU A 182 11.31 -11.40 -1.33
N GLY A 183 10.33 -10.54 -1.54
CA GLY A 183 9.15 -10.51 -0.68
C GLY A 183 7.89 -10.09 -1.37
N TYR A 184 6.79 -10.39 -0.70
CA TYR A 184 5.45 -9.93 -1.02
C TYR A 184 4.89 -9.16 0.17
N ARG A 185 4.21 -8.05 -0.11
CA ARG A 185 3.48 -7.30 0.94
C ARG A 185 2.18 -6.71 0.40
N TYR A 186 1.22 -6.57 1.28
CA TYR A 186 0.04 -5.76 1.11
C TYR A 186 0.24 -4.43 1.85
N VAL A 187 -0.16 -3.33 1.23
CA VAL A 187 -0.09 -1.98 1.80
C VAL A 187 -1.45 -1.32 1.64
N ASP A 188 -1.99 -0.79 2.73
CA ASP A 188 -3.17 0.06 2.73
C ASP A 188 -2.73 1.50 2.99
N MET A 189 -3.12 2.42 2.12
CA MET A 189 -2.78 3.85 2.20
C MET A 189 -3.96 4.71 2.61
N GLY A 190 -5.11 4.07 2.87
CA GLY A 190 -6.34 4.73 3.30
C GLY A 190 -7.06 5.48 2.18
N SER A 191 -8.06 6.27 2.55
CA SER A 191 -8.91 7.02 1.63
C SER A 191 -8.32 8.40 1.32
N THR A 192 -8.64 8.93 0.13
CA THR A 192 -8.31 10.29 -0.29
C THR A 192 -9.49 10.92 -1.05
N GLU A 193 -9.52 12.24 -1.09
CA GLU A 193 -10.49 13.01 -1.87
C GLU A 193 -9.76 14.04 -2.73
N SER A 194 -10.36 14.38 -3.89
CA SER A 194 -9.96 15.55 -4.67
C SER A 194 -10.36 16.85 -3.97
N GLY A 195 -9.95 17.99 -4.52
CA GLY A 195 -10.61 19.28 -4.27
C GLY A 195 -12.01 19.34 -4.90
N TRP A 196 -12.64 20.49 -4.81
CA TRP A 196 -13.97 20.71 -5.40
C TRP A 196 -13.93 20.72 -6.92
N ASN A 197 -15.07 20.42 -7.55
CA ASN A 197 -15.26 20.61 -8.99
C ASN A 197 -15.19 22.09 -9.37
N ALA A 198 -14.34 22.43 -10.32
CA ALA A 198 -14.20 23.77 -10.87
C ALA A 198 -15.26 24.10 -11.96
N PHE A 199 -16.25 23.24 -12.16
CA PHE A 199 -17.32 23.35 -13.14
C PHE A 199 -18.69 23.22 -12.48
N GLY A 200 -19.76 23.69 -13.11
CA GLY A 200 -21.11 23.42 -12.65
C GLY A 200 -21.48 21.95 -12.91
N ASN A 201 -21.88 21.23 -11.85
CA ASN A 201 -22.43 19.87 -11.98
C ASN A 201 -23.86 19.89 -12.56
N ALA A 202 -24.57 18.77 -12.54
CA ALA A 202 -25.96 18.68 -13.04
C ALA A 202 -26.94 19.63 -12.32
N ARG A 203 -26.57 20.15 -11.15
CA ARG A 203 -27.33 21.15 -10.38
C ARG A 203 -26.76 22.56 -10.51
N SER A 204 -25.79 22.78 -11.42
CA SER A 204 -25.03 24.03 -11.56
C SER A 204 -24.26 24.46 -10.30
N LEU A 205 -23.87 23.49 -9.46
CA LEU A 205 -23.13 23.72 -8.23
C LEU A 205 -21.67 23.19 -8.33
N GLN A 206 -20.79 23.74 -7.45
CA GLN A 206 -19.40 23.33 -7.31
C GLN A 206 -19.22 22.68 -5.91
N ASP A 207 -19.99 21.64 -5.64
CA ASP A 207 -20.08 20.97 -4.34
C ASP A 207 -19.76 19.47 -4.39
N GLU A 208 -19.02 19.05 -5.42
CA GLU A 208 -18.64 17.65 -5.62
C GLU A 208 -17.15 17.43 -5.47
N LYS A 209 -16.78 16.26 -4.92
CA LYS A 209 -15.43 15.75 -4.85
C LYS A 209 -15.39 14.31 -5.32
N MET A 210 -14.29 13.92 -5.91
CA MET A 210 -13.98 12.51 -6.16
C MET A 210 -13.32 11.91 -4.92
N ARG A 211 -13.66 10.66 -4.60
CA ARG A 211 -13.10 9.92 -3.48
C ARG A 211 -12.65 8.54 -3.92
N LEU A 212 -11.60 8.03 -3.31
CA LEU A 212 -11.16 6.64 -3.46
C LEU A 212 -10.38 6.17 -2.23
N ASP A 213 -10.30 4.86 -2.06
CA ASP A 213 -9.43 4.19 -1.11
C ASP A 213 -8.29 3.53 -1.89
N LEU A 214 -7.03 3.76 -1.48
CA LEU A 214 -5.86 3.30 -2.21
C LEU A 214 -5.15 2.19 -1.45
N ALA A 215 -4.99 1.04 -2.10
CA ALA A 215 -4.22 -0.10 -1.59
C ALA A 215 -3.24 -0.61 -2.65
N SER A 216 -2.23 -1.35 -2.22
CA SER A 216 -1.21 -1.92 -3.11
C SER A 216 -0.88 -3.35 -2.71
N ARG A 217 -0.70 -4.22 -3.72
CA ARG A 217 -0.04 -5.52 -3.59
C ARG A 217 1.30 -5.43 -4.27
N GLU A 218 2.36 -5.79 -3.57
CA GLU A 218 3.70 -5.52 -4.01
C GLU A 218 4.56 -6.78 -3.93
N ILE A 219 5.25 -7.08 -5.03
CA ILE A 219 6.39 -8.00 -5.03
C ILE A 219 7.64 -7.14 -5.11
N HIS A 220 8.62 -7.41 -4.26
CA HIS A 220 9.87 -6.64 -4.28
C HIS A 220 11.08 -7.55 -4.27
N VAL A 221 12.10 -7.10 -4.97
CA VAL A 221 13.46 -7.61 -4.88
C VAL A 221 14.32 -6.50 -4.30
N GLY A 222 15.15 -6.82 -3.34
CA GLY A 222 15.98 -5.85 -2.65
C GLY A 222 17.37 -6.33 -2.34
N ALA A 223 18.23 -5.38 -2.04
CA ALA A 223 19.55 -5.59 -1.49
C ALA A 223 19.65 -4.86 -0.16
N ARG A 224 20.20 -5.53 0.85
CA ARG A 224 20.49 -5.00 2.17
C ARG A 224 21.99 -5.09 2.43
N TRP A 225 22.58 -3.95 2.78
CA TRP A 225 23.99 -3.81 3.07
C TRP A 225 24.19 -3.49 4.55
N ALA A 226 24.89 -4.40 5.28
CA ALA A 226 25.24 -4.25 6.69
C ALA A 226 26.61 -3.55 6.85
N PHE A 227 26.78 -2.71 7.89
CA PHE A 227 28.01 -1.96 8.20
C PHE A 227 28.11 -1.65 9.70
#